data_1d0b77acfe79f9a7d13426e9fed1e2f3
#
_entry.id   1d0b77acfe79f9a7d13426e9fed1e2f3
#
_cell.length_a   1.000
_cell.length_b   1.000
_cell.length_c   1.000
_cell.angle_alpha   90.00
_cell.angle_beta   90.00
_cell.angle_gamma   90.00
#
_symmetry.space_group_name_H-M   'P 1'
#
loop_
_entity.id
_entity.type
_entity.pdbx_description
1 polymer ?
#
loop_
_entity_poly.entity_id
_entity_poly.type
_entity_poly.pdbx_seq_one_letter_code
_entity_poly.pdbx_strand_id
1 'polypeptide(L)'
;FIEENSGDDVEERLSDFLRISSHKGVKVIKPRNYVGVINIDNKVQIEILPKIDIGDEHELRKLFLKMLSSLKEFKGKSFKNAQLNDSKLPIYEVFIQMYLNEVQELLKKGLKSDYVTLKGNLPFFKGKLLVNQHIKQNIVRKDRFYMAYDEFHINRPENRLIKTTLLKLNKISSNGKNQLLAKRLLAEFEMVNQSTNIDKDFSLVKKDRNAQFYQNLIHWSEVFLKNKSFSTFQGTQSVNALLFPMEKIFEAYIAKQLKTKCSEELKTKSSKELKTKCSKWKVETQKRSKYLFDVPKKFGLKPDIYMSQEGKKSFVLDTKWKKLIEDKSKNYGISQSDMYQMYAYAYKYDVENVILIYPKDEEVKLANFPSYIQEGQKNKHIKKIVVKVFLYDLSNEEKSIEELGNLINKASE
;
A
#
# COMPACT_ATOMS: atom_id res chain seq x y z
N PHE A 1 -8.04 -7.62 -25.72
CA PHE A 1 -8.08 -6.70 -24.56
C PHE A 1 -6.73 -6.02 -24.32
N ILE A 2 -5.63 -6.76 -24.18
CA ILE A 2 -4.28 -6.19 -24.00
C ILE A 2 -3.83 -5.42 -25.25
N GLU A 3 -4.13 -5.95 -26.45
CA GLU A 3 -3.83 -5.29 -27.73
C GLU A 3 -4.68 -4.04 -27.96
N GLU A 4 -5.95 -4.02 -27.55
CA GLU A 4 -6.88 -2.89 -27.70
C GLU A 4 -6.56 -1.71 -26.76
N ASN A 5 -5.91 -1.96 -25.61
CA ASN A 5 -5.54 -0.95 -24.64
C ASN A 5 -4.06 -0.52 -24.71
N SER A 6 -3.38 -0.76 -25.80
CA SER A 6 -1.98 -0.34 -26.05
C SER A 6 -1.84 1.05 -26.72
N GLY A 7 -2.89 1.87 -26.72
CA GLY A 7 -2.91 3.22 -27.31
C GLY A 7 -2.02 4.25 -26.60
N ASP A 8 -1.65 5.33 -27.32
CA ASP A 8 -0.54 6.23 -26.98
C ASP A 8 -0.74 7.22 -25.83
N ASP A 9 -1.95 7.35 -25.27
CA ASP A 9 -2.32 8.46 -24.35
C ASP A 9 -2.57 8.08 -22.89
N VAL A 10 -2.14 6.93 -22.39
CA VAL A 10 -2.36 6.51 -21.01
C VAL A 10 -1.06 6.52 -20.24
N GLU A 11 -0.95 7.34 -19.19
CA GLU A 11 0.25 7.52 -18.36
C GLU A 11 0.78 6.23 -17.68
N GLU A 12 -0.05 5.18 -17.55
CA GLU A 12 0.37 3.82 -17.20
C GLU A 12 -0.39 2.82 -18.07
N ARG A 13 0.32 2.19 -19.01
CA ARG A 13 -0.25 1.23 -19.97
C ARG A 13 -0.34 -0.17 -19.37
N LEU A 14 -1.25 -0.99 -19.85
CA LEU A 14 -1.30 -2.43 -19.54
C LEU A 14 0.05 -3.12 -19.80
N SER A 15 0.81 -2.62 -20.77
CA SER A 15 2.18 -3.01 -21.07
C SER A 15 3.15 -2.83 -19.90
N ASP A 16 2.84 -1.98 -18.91
CA ASP A 16 3.67 -1.80 -17.73
C ASP A 16 3.49 -2.94 -16.72
N PHE A 17 2.34 -3.60 -16.71
CA PHE A 17 2.03 -4.71 -15.81
C PHE A 17 2.20 -6.08 -16.47
N LEU A 18 1.85 -6.17 -17.74
CA LEU A 18 1.81 -7.42 -18.50
C LEU A 18 2.55 -7.26 -19.83
N ARG A 19 3.37 -8.22 -20.17
CA ARG A 19 4.04 -8.27 -21.47
C ARG A 19 3.52 -9.44 -22.28
N ILE A 20 3.07 -9.15 -23.51
CA ILE A 20 2.79 -10.19 -24.48
C ILE A 20 4.13 -10.72 -25.00
N SER A 21 4.32 -12.01 -24.98
CA SER A 21 5.51 -12.72 -25.45
C SER A 21 5.07 -13.93 -26.25
N SER A 22 5.94 -14.47 -27.10
CA SER A 22 5.72 -15.76 -27.75
C SER A 22 6.57 -16.83 -27.06
N HIS A 23 5.99 -17.97 -26.76
CA HIS A 23 6.72 -19.14 -26.28
C HIS A 23 6.27 -20.36 -27.10
N LYS A 24 7.21 -20.98 -27.82
CA LYS A 24 6.93 -22.13 -28.71
C LYS A 24 5.78 -21.88 -29.70
N GLY A 25 5.71 -20.66 -30.28
CA GLY A 25 4.65 -20.28 -31.24
C GLY A 25 3.30 -19.90 -30.63
N VAL A 26 3.13 -20.02 -29.31
CA VAL A 26 1.90 -19.63 -28.59
C VAL A 26 2.08 -18.24 -27.96
N LYS A 27 1.09 -17.35 -28.12
CA LYS A 27 1.06 -16.07 -27.40
C LYS A 27 0.90 -16.33 -25.91
N VAL A 28 1.82 -15.82 -25.10
CA VAL A 28 1.80 -15.92 -23.64
C VAL A 28 1.84 -14.54 -23.02
N ILE A 29 1.14 -14.38 -21.91
CA ILE A 29 1.14 -13.17 -21.12
C ILE A 29 2.11 -13.38 -19.95
N LYS A 30 3.10 -12.50 -19.83
CA LYS A 30 4.05 -12.52 -18.71
C LYS A 30 3.81 -11.30 -17.82
N PRO A 31 3.52 -11.49 -16.53
CA PRO A 31 3.48 -10.37 -15.59
C PRO A 31 4.90 -9.78 -15.45
N ARG A 32 4.98 -8.47 -15.35
CA ARG A 32 6.19 -7.78 -14.92
C ARG A 32 6.19 -7.75 -13.38
N ASN A 33 7.01 -6.98 -12.73
CA ASN A 33 7.17 -6.92 -11.27
C ASN A 33 5.90 -6.51 -10.48
N TYR A 34 4.72 -6.96 -10.91
CA TYR A 34 3.44 -6.74 -10.26
C TYR A 34 2.81 -8.05 -9.80
N VAL A 35 2.16 -8.00 -8.67
CA VAL A 35 1.43 -9.11 -8.03
C VAL A 35 0.05 -8.66 -7.61
N GLY A 36 -0.87 -9.59 -7.46
CA GLY A 36 -2.23 -9.27 -7.06
C GLY A 36 -3.27 -10.08 -7.83
N VAL A 37 -4.38 -9.45 -8.17
CA VAL A 37 -5.50 -10.14 -8.82
C VAL A 37 -6.11 -9.29 -9.92
N ILE A 38 -6.46 -9.94 -11.03
CA ILE A 38 -7.21 -9.39 -12.15
C ILE A 38 -8.51 -10.15 -12.26
N ASN A 39 -9.63 -9.44 -12.19
CA ASN A 39 -10.96 -10.02 -12.35
C ASN A 39 -11.57 -9.51 -13.65
N ILE A 40 -11.84 -10.42 -14.58
CA ILE A 40 -12.38 -10.13 -15.90
C ILE A 40 -13.86 -10.54 -15.92
N ASP A 41 -14.75 -9.55 -16.08
CA ASP A 41 -16.22 -9.72 -16.22
C ASP A 41 -16.87 -10.59 -15.14
N ASN A 42 -16.27 -10.66 -13.94
CA ASN A 42 -16.66 -11.54 -12.83
C ASN A 42 -16.73 -13.05 -13.19
N LYS A 43 -16.17 -13.46 -14.30
CA LYS A 43 -16.14 -14.85 -14.77
C LYS A 43 -14.77 -15.50 -14.63
N VAL A 44 -13.72 -14.73 -14.85
CA VAL A 44 -12.34 -15.23 -14.80
C VAL A 44 -11.56 -14.38 -13.82
N GLN A 45 -10.93 -15.04 -12.85
CA GLN A 45 -10.00 -14.43 -11.91
C GLN A 45 -8.60 -14.95 -12.16
N ILE A 46 -7.66 -14.03 -12.37
CA ILE A 46 -6.24 -14.34 -12.55
C ILE A 46 -5.49 -13.82 -11.32
N GLU A 47 -4.86 -14.70 -10.58
CA GLU A 47 -3.99 -14.35 -9.46
C GLU A 47 -2.53 -14.35 -9.91
N ILE A 48 -1.82 -13.28 -9.60
CA ILE A 48 -0.40 -13.12 -9.90
C ILE A 48 0.33 -13.13 -8.57
N LEU A 49 1.03 -14.21 -8.28
CA LEU A 49 1.79 -14.40 -7.05
C LEU A 49 3.25 -13.96 -7.22
N PRO A 50 3.96 -13.66 -6.12
CA PRO A 50 5.39 -13.38 -6.16
C PRO A 50 6.17 -14.54 -6.79
N LYS A 51 7.16 -14.23 -7.63
CA LYS A 51 8.04 -15.23 -8.22
C LYS A 51 9.16 -15.56 -7.22
N ILE A 52 8.86 -16.43 -6.28
CA ILE A 52 9.79 -16.92 -5.24
C ILE A 52 9.59 -18.43 -5.16
N ASP A 53 10.68 -19.17 -5.04
CA ASP A 53 10.65 -20.60 -4.80
C ASP A 53 10.51 -20.85 -3.29
N ILE A 54 9.29 -20.90 -2.80
CA ILE A 54 8.95 -21.18 -1.40
C ILE A 54 7.82 -22.20 -1.39
N GLY A 55 8.10 -23.39 -0.89
CA GLY A 55 7.13 -24.43 -0.56
C GLY A 55 6.03 -24.66 -1.60
N ASP A 56 4.80 -24.71 -1.14
CA ASP A 56 3.63 -24.85 -2.00
C ASP A 56 2.95 -23.49 -2.29
N GLU A 57 1.98 -23.49 -3.21
CA GLU A 57 1.20 -22.30 -3.57
C GLU A 57 0.49 -21.68 -2.36
N HIS A 58 0.11 -22.49 -1.38
CA HIS A 58 -0.56 -22.05 -0.17
C HIS A 58 0.35 -21.20 0.72
N GLU A 59 1.58 -21.65 0.95
CA GLU A 59 2.58 -20.91 1.73
C GLU A 59 2.97 -19.62 1.03
N LEU A 60 3.11 -19.66 -0.31
CA LEU A 60 3.39 -18.49 -1.12
C LEU A 60 2.28 -17.44 -1.01
N ARG A 61 1.00 -17.85 -1.04
CA ARG A 61 -0.15 -16.94 -0.83
C ARG A 61 -0.15 -16.33 0.56
N LYS A 62 0.09 -17.14 1.58
CA LYS A 62 0.16 -16.68 2.98
C LYS A 62 1.26 -15.64 3.17
N LEU A 63 2.45 -15.91 2.61
CA LEU A 63 3.56 -14.96 2.60
C LEU A 63 3.20 -13.68 1.87
N PHE A 64 2.60 -13.78 0.69
CA PHE A 64 2.17 -12.61 -0.09
C PHE A 64 1.21 -11.72 0.70
N LEU A 65 0.18 -12.30 1.32
CA LEU A 65 -0.77 -11.55 2.16
C LEU A 65 -0.07 -10.92 3.38
N LYS A 66 0.89 -11.63 3.99
CA LYS A 66 1.70 -11.09 5.08
C LYS A 66 2.55 -9.90 4.63
N MET A 67 3.18 -10.00 3.47
CA MET A 67 3.96 -8.90 2.88
C MET A 67 3.07 -7.70 2.55
N LEU A 68 1.90 -7.92 1.93
CA LEU A 68 0.92 -6.87 1.65
C LEU A 68 0.49 -6.12 2.91
N SER A 69 0.35 -6.82 4.04
CA SER A 69 0.01 -6.19 5.33
C SER A 69 1.00 -5.13 5.80
N SER A 70 2.16 -5.03 5.16
CA SER A 70 3.20 -4.07 5.48
C SER A 70 3.02 -2.73 4.76
N LEU A 71 2.26 -2.71 3.68
CA LEU A 71 1.92 -1.48 2.97
C LEU A 71 1.04 -0.56 3.83
N LYS A 72 1.20 0.74 3.63
CA LYS A 72 0.44 1.77 4.39
C LYS A 72 -1.06 1.67 4.16
N GLU A 73 -1.45 1.28 2.96
CA GLU A 73 -2.83 1.11 2.50
C GLU A 73 -3.56 0.00 3.28
N PHE A 74 -2.79 -0.96 3.83
CA PHE A 74 -3.29 -2.09 4.62
C PHE A 74 -3.04 -1.94 6.13
N LYS A 75 -2.64 -0.75 6.60
CA LYS A 75 -2.46 -0.50 8.03
C LYS A 75 -3.80 -0.44 8.75
N GLY A 76 -4.28 -1.59 9.21
CA GLY A 76 -5.47 -1.71 10.02
C GLY A 76 -5.47 -3.00 10.84
N LYS A 77 -6.28 -3.03 11.92
CA LYS A 77 -6.48 -4.25 12.73
C LYS A 77 -7.16 -5.36 11.92
N SER A 78 -7.95 -5.01 10.90
CA SER A 78 -8.71 -5.92 10.07
C SER A 78 -7.86 -6.89 9.25
N PHE A 79 -6.65 -6.48 8.81
CA PHE A 79 -5.75 -7.39 8.09
C PHE A 79 -5.15 -8.46 9.01
N LYS A 80 -4.96 -8.16 10.30
CA LYS A 80 -4.49 -9.14 11.29
C LYS A 80 -5.52 -10.23 11.58
N ASN A 81 -6.81 -9.90 11.43
CA ASN A 81 -7.96 -10.77 11.69
C ASN A 81 -8.57 -11.37 10.41
N ALA A 82 -8.30 -10.80 9.24
CA ALA A 82 -8.59 -11.46 7.97
C ALA A 82 -7.79 -12.75 7.97
N GLN A 83 -8.45 -13.84 8.20
CA GLN A 83 -7.91 -15.17 8.42
C GLN A 83 -6.85 -15.50 7.36
N LEU A 84 -5.60 -15.10 7.64
CA LEU A 84 -4.42 -15.61 6.94
C LEU A 84 -4.42 -17.16 6.93
N ASN A 85 -5.29 -17.76 7.75
CA ASN A 85 -5.47 -19.19 7.88
C ASN A 85 -6.47 -19.79 6.87
N ASP A 86 -7.30 -18.99 6.19
CA ASP A 86 -8.22 -19.51 5.16
C ASP A 86 -7.59 -19.39 3.77
N SER A 87 -6.50 -20.10 3.59
CA SER A 87 -5.64 -20.13 2.41
C SER A 87 -6.31 -20.59 1.12
N LYS A 88 -7.53 -21.14 1.22
CA LYS A 88 -8.34 -21.55 0.07
C LYS A 88 -9.19 -20.40 -0.50
N LEU A 89 -9.27 -19.27 0.22
CA LEU A 89 -10.07 -18.14 -0.23
C LEU A 89 -9.33 -17.39 -1.37
N PRO A 90 -9.97 -17.13 -2.51
CA PRO A 90 -9.39 -16.30 -3.56
C PRO A 90 -8.91 -14.94 -3.02
N ILE A 91 -7.79 -14.43 -3.51
CA ILE A 91 -7.18 -13.19 -3.01
C ILE A 91 -8.15 -12.01 -3.09
N TYR A 92 -8.99 -11.95 -4.13
CA TYR A 92 -9.99 -10.90 -4.27
C TYR A 92 -11.02 -10.94 -3.14
N GLU A 93 -11.45 -12.14 -2.74
CA GLU A 93 -12.38 -12.32 -1.61
C GLU A 93 -11.73 -11.93 -0.26
N VAL A 94 -10.42 -12.10 -0.13
CA VAL A 94 -9.68 -11.61 1.05
C VAL A 94 -9.76 -10.08 1.12
N PHE A 95 -9.59 -9.37 0.00
CA PHE A 95 -9.73 -7.92 -0.03
C PHE A 95 -11.16 -7.46 0.26
N ILE A 96 -12.16 -8.16 -0.27
CA ILE A 96 -13.58 -7.90 0.07
C ILE A 96 -13.78 -8.06 1.57
N GLN A 97 -13.35 -9.17 2.16
CA GLN A 97 -13.51 -9.43 3.60
C GLN A 97 -12.84 -8.35 4.45
N MET A 98 -11.64 -7.91 4.07
CA MET A 98 -10.95 -6.80 4.74
C MET A 98 -11.80 -5.53 4.74
N TYR A 99 -12.32 -5.15 3.58
CA TYR A 99 -13.17 -3.95 3.47
C TYR A 99 -14.41 -4.06 4.35
N LEU A 100 -15.09 -5.21 4.32
CA LEU A 100 -16.29 -5.46 5.14
C LEU A 100 -15.98 -5.38 6.65
N ASN A 101 -14.84 -5.94 7.08
CA ASN A 101 -14.40 -5.86 8.47
C ASN A 101 -14.10 -4.40 8.90
N GLU A 102 -13.48 -3.60 8.02
CA GLU A 102 -13.25 -2.17 8.30
C GLU A 102 -14.56 -1.39 8.40
N VAL A 103 -15.56 -1.69 7.56
CA VAL A 103 -16.89 -1.09 7.67
C VAL A 103 -17.55 -1.50 9.00
N GLN A 104 -17.41 -2.74 9.41
CA GLN A 104 -17.91 -3.21 10.71
C GLN A 104 -17.27 -2.44 11.88
N GLU A 105 -15.98 -2.20 11.83
CA GLU A 105 -15.28 -1.39 12.85
C GLU A 105 -15.69 0.09 12.81
N LEU A 106 -16.00 0.63 11.62
CA LEU A 106 -16.58 1.97 11.47
C LEU A 106 -17.94 2.06 12.17
N LEU A 107 -18.83 1.09 11.96
CA LEU A 107 -20.17 1.09 12.55
C LEU A 107 -20.14 1.04 14.08
N LYS A 108 -19.16 0.34 14.68
CA LYS A 108 -18.95 0.35 16.14
C LYS A 108 -18.61 1.75 16.68
N LYS A 109 -18.03 2.62 15.85
CA LYS A 109 -17.69 4.00 16.20
C LYS A 109 -18.80 5.00 15.87
N GLY A 110 -19.81 4.54 15.13
CA GLY A 110 -20.88 5.36 14.61
C GLY A 110 -20.59 6.02 13.25
N LEU A 111 -21.67 6.19 12.48
CA LEU A 111 -21.57 6.88 11.19
C LEU A 111 -21.42 8.39 11.38
N LYS A 112 -20.57 8.97 10.54
CA LYS A 112 -20.36 10.42 10.51
C LYS A 112 -21.65 11.13 10.08
N SER A 113 -22.11 12.06 10.89
CA SER A 113 -23.27 12.90 10.65
C SER A 113 -22.88 14.36 10.67
N ASP A 114 -23.69 15.22 10.04
CA ASP A 114 -23.48 16.66 10.03
C ASP A 114 -24.81 17.38 9.85
N TYR A 115 -24.84 18.64 10.21
CA TYR A 115 -25.97 19.49 9.91
C TYR A 115 -25.93 19.91 8.44
N VAL A 116 -27.04 19.65 7.74
CA VAL A 116 -27.24 20.05 6.35
C VAL A 116 -28.39 21.04 6.30
N THR A 117 -28.12 22.23 5.78
CA THR A 117 -29.19 23.24 5.59
C THR A 117 -30.07 22.80 4.43
N LEU A 118 -31.27 22.39 4.76
CA LEU A 118 -32.33 22.07 3.79
C LEU A 118 -33.20 23.31 3.52
N LYS A 119 -33.73 23.40 2.29
CA LYS A 119 -34.72 24.41 1.91
C LYS A 119 -35.99 23.71 1.46
N GLY A 120 -37.09 24.05 2.07
CA GLY A 120 -38.36 23.40 1.76
C GLY A 120 -39.57 24.19 2.16
N ASN A 121 -40.72 23.84 1.57
CA ASN A 121 -42.00 24.46 1.86
C ASN A 121 -42.76 23.60 2.90
N LEU A 122 -42.72 24.01 4.17
CA LEU A 122 -43.20 23.28 5.33
C LEU A 122 -44.56 23.82 5.84
N PRO A 123 -45.44 22.96 6.44
CA PRO A 123 -46.67 23.40 7.06
C PRO A 123 -46.45 24.00 8.47
N PHE A 124 -45.23 24.05 8.95
CA PHE A 124 -44.86 24.60 10.24
C PHE A 124 -43.56 25.42 10.14
N PHE A 125 -43.34 26.27 11.10
CA PHE A 125 -42.16 27.15 11.16
C PHE A 125 -40.95 26.41 11.72
N LYS A 126 -39.88 26.27 10.95
CA LYS A 126 -38.62 25.62 11.33
C LYS A 126 -37.40 26.32 10.72
N GLY A 127 -36.56 26.90 11.55
CA GLY A 127 -35.35 27.61 11.08
C GLY A 127 -35.62 29.00 10.54
N LYS A 128 -35.01 29.36 9.41
CA LYS A 128 -35.05 30.73 8.83
C LYS A 128 -36.04 30.82 7.67
N LEU A 129 -36.98 31.76 7.73
CA LEU A 129 -37.88 32.05 6.63
C LEU A 129 -37.13 32.67 5.45
N LEU A 130 -37.25 32.09 4.27
CA LEU A 130 -36.72 32.63 3.02
C LEU A 130 -37.79 33.48 2.33
N VAL A 131 -37.90 34.74 2.75
CA VAL A 131 -38.98 35.64 2.40
C VAL A 131 -39.24 35.71 0.89
N ASN A 132 -38.19 35.86 0.06
CA ASN A 132 -38.36 35.97 -1.40
C ASN A 132 -38.97 34.71 -2.02
N GLN A 133 -38.55 33.52 -1.56
CA GLN A 133 -39.11 32.22 -2.02
C GLN A 133 -40.50 32.00 -1.42
N HIS A 134 -40.70 32.40 -0.18
CA HIS A 134 -42.00 32.30 0.48
C HIS A 134 -43.06 33.10 -0.24
N ILE A 135 -42.80 34.37 -0.56
CA ILE A 135 -43.72 35.20 -1.35
C ILE A 135 -44.01 34.58 -2.72
N LYS A 136 -42.98 34.10 -3.43
CA LYS A 136 -43.16 33.51 -4.77
C LYS A 136 -43.99 32.23 -4.76
N GLN A 137 -43.85 31.39 -3.75
CA GLN A 137 -44.47 30.04 -3.74
C GLN A 137 -45.73 29.96 -2.91
N ASN A 138 -45.88 30.82 -1.91
CA ASN A 138 -46.95 30.76 -0.92
C ASN A 138 -47.92 31.96 -0.93
N ILE A 139 -47.89 32.75 -2.01
CA ILE A 139 -48.80 33.93 -2.13
C ILE A 139 -50.28 33.51 -2.01
N VAL A 140 -50.61 32.31 -2.47
CA VAL A 140 -51.98 31.70 -2.38
C VAL A 140 -52.08 30.74 -1.22
N ARG A 141 -51.00 30.01 -0.93
CA ARG A 141 -50.96 28.98 0.13
C ARG A 141 -50.44 29.55 1.44
N LYS A 142 -51.32 30.16 2.23
CA LYS A 142 -51.00 30.79 3.51
C LYS A 142 -50.76 29.78 4.64
N ASP A 143 -50.95 28.47 4.40
CA ASP A 143 -50.78 27.36 5.31
C ASP A 143 -49.35 26.81 5.30
N ARG A 144 -48.40 27.39 4.47
CA ARG A 144 -47.05 26.90 4.34
C ARG A 144 -46.03 28.01 4.45
N PHE A 145 -44.79 27.62 4.88
CA PHE A 145 -43.66 28.53 5.06
C PHE A 145 -42.49 28.00 4.27
N TYR A 146 -41.89 28.81 3.38
CA TYR A 146 -40.66 28.41 2.70
C TYR A 146 -39.45 28.72 3.56
N MET A 147 -38.84 27.67 4.11
CA MET A 147 -37.84 27.75 5.17
C MET A 147 -36.49 27.22 4.75
N ALA A 148 -35.43 27.76 5.34
CA ALA A 148 -34.11 27.09 5.45
C ALA A 148 -33.91 26.66 6.88
N TYR A 149 -33.66 25.36 7.05
CA TYR A 149 -33.48 24.73 8.37
C TYR A 149 -32.35 23.72 8.34
N ASP A 150 -31.64 23.60 9.44
CA ASP A 150 -30.58 22.61 9.56
C ASP A 150 -31.15 21.28 10.06
N GLU A 151 -30.80 20.21 9.38
CA GLU A 151 -31.19 18.86 9.75
C GLU A 151 -29.95 18.01 9.91
N PHE A 152 -29.88 17.30 11.04
CA PHE A 152 -28.80 16.38 11.33
C PHE A 152 -28.95 15.12 10.49
N HIS A 153 -27.99 14.90 9.57
CA HIS A 153 -28.17 13.88 8.55
C HIS A 153 -26.94 12.99 8.43
N ILE A 154 -27.17 11.67 8.38
CA ILE A 154 -26.13 10.67 8.12
C ILE A 154 -25.86 10.47 6.62
N ASN A 155 -26.69 11.03 5.73
CA ASN A 155 -26.59 10.87 4.28
C ASN A 155 -25.46 11.74 3.68
N ARG A 156 -24.25 11.54 4.16
CA ARG A 156 -23.04 12.23 3.72
C ARG A 156 -22.39 11.55 2.53
N PRO A 157 -21.56 12.29 1.74
CA PRO A 157 -20.82 11.71 0.61
C PRO A 157 -20.03 10.47 1.00
N GLU A 158 -19.33 10.52 2.14
CA GLU A 158 -18.52 9.40 2.64
C GLU A 158 -19.38 8.14 2.87
N ASN A 159 -20.54 8.30 3.53
CA ASN A 159 -21.44 7.18 3.82
C ASN A 159 -22.10 6.63 2.55
N ARG A 160 -22.46 7.53 1.59
CA ARG A 160 -23.01 7.12 0.27
C ARG A 160 -22.01 6.30 -0.52
N LEU A 161 -20.72 6.70 -0.53
CA LEU A 161 -19.66 5.95 -1.20
C LEU A 161 -19.48 4.57 -0.57
N ILE A 162 -19.46 4.48 0.76
CA ILE A 162 -19.34 3.20 1.47
C ILE A 162 -20.55 2.29 1.15
N LYS A 163 -21.79 2.82 1.23
CA LYS A 163 -22.98 2.05 0.85
C LYS A 163 -22.91 1.55 -0.59
N THR A 164 -22.54 2.41 -1.52
CA THR A 164 -22.40 2.05 -2.93
C THR A 164 -21.35 0.97 -3.14
N THR A 165 -20.25 1.03 -2.40
CA THR A 165 -19.20 -0.01 -2.42
C THR A 165 -19.73 -1.32 -1.88
N LEU A 166 -20.44 -1.32 -0.74
CA LEU A 166 -21.05 -2.51 -0.16
C LEU A 166 -22.02 -3.20 -1.13
N LEU A 167 -22.86 -2.40 -1.83
CA LEU A 167 -23.78 -2.93 -2.86
C LEU A 167 -23.00 -3.59 -4.01
N LYS A 168 -21.93 -2.96 -4.50
CA LYS A 168 -21.08 -3.54 -5.54
C LYS A 168 -20.42 -4.84 -5.07
N LEU A 169 -19.81 -4.83 -3.87
CA LEU A 169 -19.10 -5.98 -3.32
C LEU A 169 -20.05 -7.16 -3.02
N ASN A 170 -21.26 -6.91 -2.52
CA ASN A 170 -22.26 -7.95 -2.33
C ASN A 170 -22.66 -8.63 -3.65
N LYS A 171 -22.67 -7.87 -4.77
CA LYS A 171 -23.01 -8.41 -6.10
C LYS A 171 -21.88 -9.23 -6.72
N ILE A 172 -20.62 -8.82 -6.53
CA ILE A 172 -19.45 -9.43 -7.19
C ILE A 172 -18.81 -10.54 -6.37
N SER A 173 -19.00 -10.57 -5.04
CA SER A 173 -18.44 -11.61 -4.19
C SER A 173 -19.08 -12.97 -4.53
N SER A 174 -18.23 -13.98 -4.65
CA SER A 174 -18.63 -15.39 -4.79
C SER A 174 -18.66 -16.13 -3.44
N ASN A 175 -18.17 -15.50 -2.38
CA ASN A 175 -18.10 -16.09 -1.04
C ASN A 175 -19.37 -15.79 -0.23
N GLY A 176 -20.11 -16.84 0.17
CA GLY A 176 -21.36 -16.71 0.93
C GLY A 176 -21.21 -15.99 2.28
N LYS A 177 -20.06 -16.14 2.97
CA LYS A 177 -19.80 -15.42 4.23
C LYS A 177 -19.66 -13.92 3.99
N ASN A 178 -18.91 -13.52 2.95
CA ASN A 178 -18.76 -12.12 2.56
C ASN A 178 -20.09 -11.50 2.13
N GLN A 179 -20.91 -12.23 1.34
CA GLN A 179 -22.24 -11.76 0.94
C GLN A 179 -23.15 -11.56 2.14
N LEU A 180 -23.16 -12.51 3.08
CA LEU A 180 -23.99 -12.41 4.30
C LEU A 180 -23.56 -11.21 5.16
N LEU A 181 -22.25 -11.02 5.35
CA LEU A 181 -21.71 -9.88 6.08
C LEU A 181 -22.07 -8.57 5.38
N ALA A 182 -21.88 -8.48 4.06
CA ALA A 182 -22.23 -7.29 3.28
C ALA A 182 -23.71 -6.92 3.42
N LYS A 183 -24.63 -7.91 3.37
CA LYS A 183 -26.08 -7.71 3.58
C LYS A 183 -26.38 -7.17 4.98
N ARG A 184 -25.73 -7.71 6.02
CA ARG A 184 -25.89 -7.21 7.40
C ARG A 184 -25.43 -5.76 7.54
N LEU A 185 -24.25 -5.44 6.98
CA LEU A 185 -23.74 -4.08 7.02
C LEU A 185 -24.62 -3.11 6.25
N LEU A 186 -25.18 -3.52 5.10
CA LEU A 186 -26.10 -2.69 4.30
C LEU A 186 -27.37 -2.28 5.06
N ALA A 187 -27.87 -3.12 5.99
CA ALA A 187 -29.01 -2.77 6.83
C ALA A 187 -28.72 -1.54 7.71
N GLU A 188 -27.49 -1.41 8.23
CA GLU A 188 -27.07 -0.25 9.04
C GLU A 188 -26.97 1.06 8.22
N PHE A 189 -26.94 0.94 6.88
CA PHE A 189 -26.93 2.09 5.96
C PHE A 189 -28.33 2.37 5.34
N GLU A 190 -29.42 1.89 5.93
CA GLU A 190 -30.77 2.05 5.37
C GLU A 190 -31.09 3.54 5.09
N MET A 191 -30.80 4.40 6.06
CA MET A 191 -31.03 5.86 5.99
C MET A 191 -30.02 6.62 5.11
N VAL A 192 -29.06 5.94 4.52
CA VAL A 192 -28.06 6.52 3.62
C VAL A 192 -28.44 6.19 2.18
N ASN A 193 -28.47 7.18 1.29
CA ASN A 193 -28.76 6.96 -0.12
C ASN A 193 -27.54 6.32 -0.83
N GLN A 194 -27.81 5.59 -1.91
CA GLN A 194 -26.74 5.20 -2.84
C GLN A 194 -26.18 6.44 -3.55
N SER A 195 -24.88 6.47 -3.85
CA SER A 195 -24.28 7.53 -4.64
C SER A 195 -24.82 7.51 -6.07
N THR A 196 -25.39 8.62 -6.51
CA THR A 196 -25.85 8.82 -7.90
C THR A 196 -24.74 9.32 -8.81
N ASN A 197 -23.72 9.95 -8.26
CA ASN A 197 -22.53 10.39 -8.98
C ASN A 197 -21.30 10.20 -8.09
N ILE A 198 -20.58 9.13 -8.37
CA ILE A 198 -19.42 8.67 -7.58
C ILE A 198 -18.31 9.73 -7.57
N ASP A 199 -17.98 10.32 -8.72
CA ASP A 199 -16.89 11.30 -8.82
C ASP A 199 -17.21 12.58 -8.06
N LYS A 200 -18.46 13.04 -8.14
CA LYS A 200 -18.94 14.19 -7.36
C LYS A 200 -18.85 13.89 -5.86
N ASP A 201 -19.30 12.72 -5.42
CA ASP A 201 -19.23 12.37 -4.01
C ASP A 201 -17.78 12.30 -3.51
N PHE A 202 -16.84 11.70 -4.29
CA PHE A 202 -15.42 11.74 -3.94
C PHE A 202 -14.85 13.14 -3.83
N SER A 203 -15.25 14.07 -4.71
CA SER A 203 -14.80 15.48 -4.65
C SER A 203 -15.29 16.22 -3.41
N LEU A 204 -16.44 15.80 -2.85
CA LEU A 204 -17.06 16.38 -1.65
C LEU A 204 -16.52 15.82 -0.34
N VAL A 205 -15.74 14.73 -0.38
CA VAL A 205 -15.13 14.14 0.83
C VAL A 205 -14.12 15.12 1.43
N LYS A 206 -14.41 15.57 2.64
CA LYS A 206 -13.50 16.45 3.39
C LYS A 206 -12.43 15.63 4.10
N LYS A 207 -11.16 16.04 3.94
CA LYS A 207 -10.04 15.47 4.71
C LYS A 207 -10.12 16.00 6.15
N ASP A 208 -10.73 15.22 7.01
CA ASP A 208 -10.85 15.51 8.42
C ASP A 208 -9.81 14.73 9.21
N ARG A 209 -8.99 15.40 10.01
CA ARG A 209 -7.95 14.78 10.84
C ARG A 209 -8.53 13.82 11.87
N ASN A 210 -9.73 14.10 12.37
CA ASN A 210 -10.41 13.30 13.38
C ASN A 210 -11.10 12.04 12.82
N ALA A 211 -11.19 11.92 11.48
CA ALA A 211 -11.84 10.81 10.80
C ALA A 211 -10.86 9.93 10.01
N GLN A 212 -9.70 9.65 10.57
CA GLN A 212 -8.63 8.90 9.92
C GLN A 212 -9.07 7.49 9.47
N PHE A 213 -10.00 6.86 10.20
CA PHE A 213 -10.61 5.57 9.85
C PHE A 213 -11.52 5.64 8.62
N TYR A 214 -12.15 6.80 8.33
CA TYR A 214 -12.86 7.01 7.06
C TYR A 214 -11.92 7.09 5.87
N GLN A 215 -10.73 7.63 6.04
CA GLN A 215 -9.78 7.82 4.92
C GLN A 215 -9.40 6.49 4.27
N ASN A 216 -9.15 5.45 5.07
CA ASN A 216 -8.85 4.12 4.54
C ASN A 216 -10.06 3.54 3.78
N LEU A 217 -11.26 3.59 4.38
CA LEU A 217 -12.47 3.10 3.73
C LEU A 217 -12.78 3.84 2.44
N ILE A 218 -12.62 5.16 2.41
CA ILE A 218 -12.84 5.96 1.21
C ILE A 218 -11.81 5.63 0.12
N HIS A 219 -10.54 5.45 0.51
CA HIS A 219 -9.50 5.02 -0.42
C HIS A 219 -9.84 3.64 -1.04
N TRP A 220 -10.21 2.65 -0.22
CA TRP A 220 -10.65 1.35 -0.71
C TRP A 220 -11.95 1.42 -1.52
N SER A 221 -12.89 2.29 -1.13
CA SER A 221 -14.09 2.56 -1.93
C SER A 221 -13.73 3.10 -3.31
N GLU A 222 -12.73 3.98 -3.41
CA GLU A 222 -12.25 4.47 -4.70
C GLU A 222 -11.67 3.35 -5.56
N VAL A 223 -10.83 2.50 -4.97
CA VAL A 223 -10.27 1.32 -5.64
C VAL A 223 -11.37 0.42 -6.19
N PHE A 224 -12.35 0.05 -5.36
CA PHE A 224 -13.43 -0.83 -5.78
C PHE A 224 -14.43 -0.18 -6.74
N LEU A 225 -14.78 1.10 -6.58
CA LEU A 225 -15.79 1.76 -7.39
C LEU A 225 -15.26 2.23 -8.75
N LYS A 226 -14.05 2.77 -8.78
CA LYS A 226 -13.45 3.33 -10.00
C LYS A 226 -12.60 2.32 -10.78
N ASN A 227 -12.57 1.06 -10.35
CA ASN A 227 -11.71 0.01 -10.92
C ASN A 227 -10.23 0.45 -11.01
N LYS A 228 -9.81 1.35 -10.10
CA LYS A 228 -8.43 1.80 -10.01
C LYS A 228 -7.60 0.71 -9.34
N SER A 229 -6.57 0.24 -10.02
CA SER A 229 -5.50 -0.49 -9.34
C SER A 229 -4.75 0.48 -8.41
N PHE A 230 -3.93 -0.02 -7.49
CA PHE A 230 -3.01 0.81 -6.69
C PHE A 230 -1.90 1.45 -7.55
N SER A 231 -1.85 1.12 -8.82
CA SER A 231 -1.23 1.84 -9.92
C SER A 231 -2.35 2.51 -10.73
N THR A 232 -2.07 3.65 -11.32
CA THR A 232 -3.02 4.53 -12.03
C THR A 232 -3.46 3.89 -13.36
N PHE A 233 -4.30 2.85 -13.33
CA PHE A 233 -4.79 2.21 -14.54
C PHE A 233 -6.19 2.73 -14.90
N GLN A 234 -6.32 3.36 -16.06
CA GLN A 234 -7.60 3.72 -16.68
C GLN A 234 -7.76 2.93 -17.98
N GLY A 235 -8.63 1.92 -17.94
CA GLY A 235 -9.06 1.19 -19.14
C GLY A 235 -10.54 1.41 -19.40
N THR A 236 -10.94 1.34 -20.66
CA THR A 236 -12.34 1.53 -21.12
C THR A 236 -13.24 0.32 -20.88
N GLN A 237 -12.70 -0.82 -20.46
CA GLN A 237 -13.46 -2.05 -20.18
C GLN A 237 -13.54 -2.36 -18.67
N SER A 238 -14.56 -3.13 -18.26
CA SER A 238 -14.91 -3.48 -16.89
C SER A 238 -13.96 -4.51 -16.24
N VAL A 239 -12.67 -4.24 -16.25
CA VAL A 239 -11.66 -5.08 -15.58
C VAL A 239 -11.37 -4.51 -14.20
N ASN A 240 -11.64 -5.32 -13.18
CA ASN A 240 -11.27 -5.00 -11.80
C ASN A 240 -9.88 -5.59 -11.50
N ALA A 241 -8.82 -4.79 -11.55
CA ALA A 241 -7.48 -5.23 -11.24
C ALA A 241 -6.98 -4.61 -9.94
N LEU A 242 -6.48 -5.44 -9.03
CA LEU A 242 -5.80 -5.04 -7.81
C LEU A 242 -4.35 -5.50 -7.90
N LEU A 243 -3.50 -4.66 -8.48
CA LEU A 243 -2.10 -4.95 -8.75
C LEU A 243 -1.19 -4.06 -7.91
N PHE A 244 -0.15 -4.66 -7.37
CA PHE A 244 0.80 -4.02 -6.48
C PHE A 244 2.22 -4.23 -7.00
N PRO A 245 3.05 -3.17 -7.09
CA PRO A 245 4.46 -3.32 -7.44
C PRO A 245 5.19 -4.11 -6.35
N MET A 246 5.83 -5.22 -6.73
CA MET A 246 6.55 -6.07 -5.78
C MET A 246 7.68 -5.33 -5.06
N GLU A 247 8.33 -4.38 -5.73
CA GLU A 247 9.37 -3.55 -5.14
C GLU A 247 8.85 -2.78 -3.92
N LYS A 248 7.67 -2.12 -4.04
CA LYS A 248 7.04 -1.39 -2.92
C LYS A 248 6.61 -2.33 -1.78
N ILE A 249 6.11 -3.52 -2.12
CA ILE A 249 5.72 -4.52 -1.12
C ILE A 249 6.95 -4.99 -0.34
N PHE A 250 8.02 -5.35 -1.04
CA PHE A 250 9.25 -5.84 -0.43
C PHE A 250 9.91 -4.79 0.44
N GLU A 251 10.03 -3.55 -0.05
CA GLU A 251 10.52 -2.39 0.71
C GLU A 251 9.73 -2.22 2.02
N ALA A 252 8.40 -2.12 1.92
CA ALA A 252 7.54 -1.92 3.10
C ALA A 252 7.65 -3.08 4.10
N TYR A 253 7.80 -4.30 3.58
CA TYR A 253 7.94 -5.50 4.38
C TYR A 253 9.26 -5.51 5.17
N ILE A 254 10.40 -5.33 4.51
CA ILE A 254 11.71 -5.27 5.17
C ILE A 254 11.76 -4.12 6.20
N ALA A 255 11.25 -2.95 5.82
CA ALA A 255 11.18 -1.81 6.73
C ALA A 255 10.33 -2.09 7.99
N LYS A 256 9.22 -2.83 7.85
CA LYS A 256 8.36 -3.23 8.98
C LYS A 256 9.09 -4.24 9.88
N GLN A 257 9.74 -5.25 9.30
CA GLN A 257 10.49 -6.25 10.06
C GLN A 257 11.60 -5.59 10.89
N LEU A 258 12.40 -4.71 10.29
CA LEU A 258 13.42 -3.95 11.01
C LEU A 258 12.84 -3.09 12.14
N LYS A 259 11.74 -2.36 11.88
CA LYS A 259 11.07 -1.54 12.91
C LYS A 259 10.56 -2.39 14.07
N THR A 260 9.94 -3.53 13.78
CA THR A 260 9.42 -4.46 14.79
C THR A 260 10.56 -4.98 15.66
N LYS A 261 11.63 -5.48 15.04
CA LYS A 261 12.79 -6.00 15.76
C LYS A 261 13.44 -4.93 16.65
N CYS A 262 13.62 -3.71 16.13
CA CYS A 262 14.19 -2.61 16.92
C CYS A 262 13.27 -2.11 18.05
N SER A 263 11.95 -2.37 17.98
CA SER A 263 10.97 -1.94 19.00
C SER A 263 10.62 -3.00 20.03
N GLU A 264 10.69 -4.28 19.71
CA GLU A 264 10.38 -5.40 20.63
C GLU A 264 11.41 -5.51 21.75
N GLU A 265 12.67 -5.21 21.46
CA GLU A 265 13.72 -5.20 22.47
C GLU A 265 13.58 -4.11 23.54
N LEU A 266 12.73 -3.09 23.30
CA LEU A 266 12.39 -2.08 24.32
C LEU A 266 11.36 -2.60 25.33
N LYS A 267 10.61 -3.67 25.03
CA LYS A 267 9.51 -4.17 25.88
C LYS A 267 9.89 -5.36 26.75
N THR A 268 10.94 -6.11 26.40
CA THR A 268 11.38 -7.30 27.17
C THR A 268 12.48 -6.96 28.18
N LYS A 269 12.09 -6.32 29.29
CA LYS A 269 12.98 -6.06 30.42
C LYS A 269 13.25 -7.29 31.31
N SER A 270 12.85 -8.51 30.97
CA SER A 270 12.83 -9.63 31.89
C SER A 270 13.65 -10.88 31.53
N SER A 271 14.51 -10.88 30.52
CA SER A 271 15.45 -11.98 30.32
C SER A 271 16.85 -11.49 29.97
N LYS A 272 17.78 -11.83 30.87
CA LYS A 272 19.17 -11.31 30.90
C LYS A 272 20.12 -11.86 29.81
N GLU A 273 19.70 -12.71 28.87
CA GLU A 273 20.66 -13.49 28.06
C GLU A 273 20.62 -13.35 26.55
N LEU A 274 19.70 -12.58 25.96
CA LEU A 274 19.71 -12.34 24.50
C LEU A 274 19.47 -10.86 24.20
N LYS A 275 20.41 -10.01 24.57
CA LYS A 275 20.46 -8.62 24.10
C LYS A 275 20.99 -8.61 22.66
N THR A 276 20.13 -8.86 21.67
CA THR A 276 20.43 -8.50 20.30
C THR A 276 20.58 -6.97 20.24
N LYS A 277 21.74 -6.50 19.80
CA LYS A 277 22.18 -5.09 19.88
C LYS A 277 21.37 -4.09 19.01
N CYS A 278 20.20 -4.48 18.46
CA CYS A 278 19.39 -3.62 17.59
C CYS A 278 18.53 -2.56 18.30
N SER A 279 18.39 -2.63 19.62
CA SER A 279 17.40 -1.85 20.41
C SER A 279 17.58 -0.33 20.43
N LYS A 280 18.67 0.17 19.87
CA LYS A 280 19.01 1.60 19.86
C LYS A 280 18.93 2.27 18.49
N TRP A 281 18.57 1.52 17.43
CA TRP A 281 18.52 2.05 16.09
C TRP A 281 17.19 2.74 15.79
N LYS A 282 17.26 3.99 15.33
CA LYS A 282 16.12 4.71 14.76
C LYS A 282 15.99 4.34 13.29
N VAL A 283 14.85 3.76 12.90
CA VAL A 283 14.55 3.34 11.52
C VAL A 283 13.60 4.32 10.87
N GLU A 284 14.08 5.09 9.90
CA GLU A 284 13.30 6.04 9.10
C GLU A 284 13.14 5.48 7.68
N THR A 285 11.91 5.49 7.16
CA THR A 285 11.60 5.02 5.80
C THR A 285 11.40 6.18 4.86
N GLN A 286 11.90 6.06 3.62
CA GLN A 286 11.67 7.03 2.56
C GLN A 286 12.11 8.46 2.95
N LYS A 287 13.25 8.58 3.61
CA LYS A 287 13.77 9.86 4.13
C LYS A 287 14.12 10.82 3.00
N ARG A 288 13.38 11.91 2.88
CA ARG A 288 13.58 12.96 1.87
C ARG A 288 14.24 14.18 2.52
N SER A 289 15.54 14.16 2.72
CA SER A 289 16.27 15.30 3.33
C SER A 289 17.42 15.80 2.50
N LYS A 290 17.80 15.11 1.42
CA LYS A 290 18.96 15.40 0.58
C LYS A 290 18.58 15.45 -0.90
N TYR A 291 19.35 16.23 -1.65
CA TYR A 291 19.24 16.38 -3.10
C TYR A 291 20.57 16.00 -3.75
N LEU A 292 20.50 15.49 -4.98
CA LEU A 292 21.73 15.21 -5.75
C LEU A 292 22.49 16.48 -6.06
N PHE A 293 21.77 17.57 -6.41
CA PHE A 293 22.32 18.89 -6.63
C PHE A 293 21.76 19.88 -5.60
N ASP A 294 22.65 20.70 -5.03
CA ASP A 294 22.29 21.63 -3.96
C ASP A 294 21.80 22.99 -4.50
N VAL A 295 22.28 23.40 -5.68
CA VAL A 295 21.88 24.66 -6.36
C VAL A 295 21.69 24.42 -7.85
N PRO A 296 20.44 24.53 -8.36
CA PRO A 296 19.20 24.50 -7.60
C PRO A 296 18.96 23.12 -6.92
N LYS A 297 18.22 23.10 -5.84
CA LYS A 297 17.85 21.83 -5.17
C LYS A 297 17.01 20.96 -6.10
N LYS A 298 17.64 20.01 -6.79
CA LYS A 298 17.00 19.13 -7.77
C LYS A 298 17.42 17.68 -7.53
N PHE A 299 16.58 16.76 -8.04
CA PHE A 299 16.76 15.31 -7.92
C PHE A 299 16.86 14.88 -6.46
N GLY A 300 15.70 14.96 -5.75
CA GLY A 300 15.59 14.55 -4.35
C GLY A 300 15.96 13.08 -4.15
N LEU A 301 16.88 12.82 -3.25
CA LEU A 301 17.31 11.47 -2.88
C LEU A 301 16.36 10.89 -1.83
N LYS A 302 15.99 9.62 -2.00
CA LYS A 302 14.98 8.96 -1.20
C LYS A 302 15.36 7.50 -0.96
N PRO A 303 16.30 7.22 -0.04
CA PRO A 303 16.60 5.84 0.32
C PRO A 303 15.40 5.15 0.95
N ASP A 304 15.25 3.86 0.70
CA ASP A 304 14.15 3.05 1.23
C ASP A 304 14.15 3.06 2.75
N ILE A 305 15.31 2.80 3.35
CA ILE A 305 15.50 2.73 4.80
C ILE A 305 16.76 3.48 5.19
N TYR A 306 16.63 4.37 6.15
CA TYR A 306 17.75 5.05 6.80
C TYR A 306 17.77 4.66 8.27
N MET A 307 18.91 4.15 8.73
CA MET A 307 19.10 3.75 10.12
C MET A 307 20.15 4.64 10.78
N SER A 308 19.83 5.17 11.94
CA SER A 308 20.74 6.00 12.73
C SER A 308 20.68 5.62 14.22
N GLN A 309 21.82 5.75 14.88
CA GLN A 309 21.94 5.59 16.31
C GLN A 309 22.85 6.70 16.84
N GLU A 310 22.52 7.28 17.97
CA GLU A 310 23.33 8.32 18.61
C GLU A 310 24.74 7.80 18.94
N GLY A 311 25.78 8.55 18.54
CA GLY A 311 27.19 8.17 18.73
C GLY A 311 27.70 7.04 17.83
N LYS A 312 26.91 6.58 16.85
CA LYS A 312 27.32 5.54 15.89
C LYS A 312 27.15 5.95 14.44
N LYS A 313 27.82 5.20 13.54
CA LYS A 313 27.69 5.37 12.09
C LYS A 313 26.25 5.07 11.64
N SER A 314 25.71 5.91 10.77
CA SER A 314 24.43 5.69 10.13
C SER A 314 24.55 4.75 8.94
N PHE A 315 23.44 4.14 8.54
CA PHE A 315 23.33 3.22 7.41
C PHE A 315 22.22 3.65 6.46
N VAL A 316 22.44 3.38 5.18
CA VAL A 316 21.38 3.37 4.17
C VAL A 316 21.17 1.93 3.73
N LEU A 317 19.92 1.49 3.73
CA LEU A 317 19.53 0.20 3.17
C LEU A 317 18.55 0.45 2.03
N ASP A 318 18.77 -0.24 0.93
CA ASP A 318 17.95 -0.13 -0.27
C ASP A 318 17.54 -1.52 -0.72
N THR A 319 16.27 -1.70 -1.05
CA THR A 319 15.69 -2.99 -1.35
C THR A 319 15.48 -3.13 -2.85
N LYS A 320 15.81 -4.28 -3.41
CA LYS A 320 15.63 -4.55 -4.84
C LYS A 320 14.91 -5.89 -5.03
N TRP A 321 13.80 -5.87 -5.75
CA TRP A 321 13.07 -7.08 -6.12
C TRP A 321 13.61 -7.64 -7.43
N LYS A 322 14.78 -8.27 -7.37
CA LYS A 322 15.46 -8.89 -8.52
C LYS A 322 16.10 -10.19 -8.06
N LYS A 323 16.12 -11.21 -8.93
CA LYS A 323 16.92 -12.42 -8.72
C LYS A 323 18.38 -12.10 -9.04
N LEU A 324 19.29 -12.46 -8.16
CA LEU A 324 20.72 -12.43 -8.44
C LEU A 324 21.15 -13.76 -9.10
N ILE A 325 22.29 -13.74 -9.75
CA ILE A 325 22.88 -14.91 -10.45
C ILE A 325 24.30 -15.15 -9.97
N GLU A 326 24.76 -16.40 -9.97
CA GLU A 326 26.15 -16.74 -9.59
C GLU A 326 27.15 -16.51 -10.73
N ASP A 327 27.10 -15.39 -11.40
CA ASP A 327 27.99 -15.05 -12.51
C ASP A 327 28.75 -13.74 -12.19
N LYS A 328 30.03 -13.88 -11.80
CA LYS A 328 30.89 -12.75 -11.49
C LYS A 328 31.11 -11.84 -12.70
N SER A 329 31.14 -12.39 -13.93
CA SER A 329 31.35 -11.61 -15.16
C SER A 329 30.20 -10.66 -15.45
N LYS A 330 29.00 -10.95 -14.95
CA LYS A 330 27.79 -10.15 -15.03
C LYS A 330 27.49 -9.39 -13.73
N ASN A 331 28.50 -9.17 -12.88
CA ASN A 331 28.34 -8.51 -11.59
C ASN A 331 27.22 -9.14 -10.73
N TYR A 332 27.05 -10.46 -10.79
CA TYR A 332 26.01 -11.20 -10.08
C TYR A 332 24.56 -10.74 -10.39
N GLY A 333 24.33 -10.07 -11.52
CA GLY A 333 23.04 -9.49 -11.89
C GLY A 333 22.75 -8.12 -11.25
N ILE A 334 23.67 -7.57 -10.48
CA ILE A 334 23.56 -6.22 -9.91
C ILE A 334 23.74 -5.19 -11.03
N SER A 335 22.78 -4.27 -11.17
CA SER A 335 22.87 -3.27 -12.22
C SER A 335 23.80 -2.12 -11.85
N GLN A 336 24.47 -1.55 -12.86
CA GLN A 336 25.32 -0.39 -12.67
C GLN A 336 24.55 0.83 -12.14
N SER A 337 23.30 0.98 -12.56
CA SER A 337 22.40 2.03 -12.04
C SER A 337 22.12 1.89 -10.55
N ASP A 338 21.95 0.66 -10.04
CA ASP A 338 21.78 0.42 -8.60
C ASP A 338 23.04 0.87 -7.85
N MET A 339 24.21 0.56 -8.37
CA MET A 339 25.48 0.98 -7.74
C MET A 339 25.70 2.49 -7.76
N TYR A 340 25.33 3.18 -8.85
CA TYR A 340 25.37 4.65 -8.89
C TYR A 340 24.42 5.27 -7.86
N GLN A 341 23.25 4.70 -7.68
CA GLN A 341 22.29 5.14 -6.67
C GLN A 341 22.86 4.97 -5.25
N MET A 342 23.48 3.82 -4.96
CA MET A 342 24.11 3.55 -3.66
C MET A 342 25.26 4.52 -3.38
N TYR A 343 26.05 4.81 -4.39
CA TYR A 343 27.13 5.79 -4.28
C TYR A 343 26.59 7.19 -3.96
N ALA A 344 25.57 7.65 -4.67
CA ALA A 344 24.93 8.93 -4.42
C ALA A 344 24.33 9.02 -3.01
N TYR A 345 23.69 7.94 -2.53
CA TYR A 345 23.19 7.87 -1.17
C TYR A 345 24.30 7.95 -0.14
N ALA A 346 25.35 7.14 -0.27
CA ALA A 346 26.48 7.13 0.64
C ALA A 346 27.10 8.54 0.77
N TYR A 347 27.34 9.18 -0.38
CA TYR A 347 27.97 10.50 -0.42
C TYR A 347 27.09 11.59 0.19
N LYS A 348 25.80 11.67 -0.21
CA LYS A 348 24.91 12.77 0.21
C LYS A 348 24.35 12.61 1.63
N TYR A 349 24.15 11.39 2.10
CA TYR A 349 23.72 11.12 3.49
C TYR A 349 24.88 10.99 4.46
N ASP A 350 26.12 11.09 3.97
CA ASP A 350 27.33 10.98 4.77
C ASP A 350 27.43 9.66 5.54
N VAL A 351 27.17 8.56 4.85
CA VAL A 351 27.26 7.21 5.40
C VAL A 351 28.38 6.42 4.75
N GLU A 352 29.14 5.68 5.55
CA GLU A 352 30.19 4.79 5.04
C GLU A 352 29.61 3.49 4.50
N ASN A 353 28.58 2.94 5.16
CA ASN A 353 28.03 1.63 4.86
C ASN A 353 26.64 1.73 4.22
N VAL A 354 26.48 1.09 3.08
CA VAL A 354 25.23 0.92 2.37
C VAL A 354 24.98 -0.56 2.19
N ILE A 355 23.73 -1.00 2.37
CA ILE A 355 23.35 -2.41 2.23
C ILE A 355 22.26 -2.52 1.15
N LEU A 356 22.56 -3.28 0.10
CA LEU A 356 21.58 -3.70 -0.92
C LEU A 356 20.93 -5.00 -0.47
N ILE A 357 19.62 -5.02 -0.36
CA ILE A 357 18.85 -6.18 0.10
C ILE A 357 18.06 -6.76 -1.08
N TYR A 358 18.32 -8.02 -1.38
CA TYR A 358 17.64 -8.80 -2.42
C TYR A 358 16.89 -9.98 -1.79
N PRO A 359 15.80 -10.47 -2.41
CA PRO A 359 15.22 -11.74 -1.98
C PRO A 359 16.19 -12.88 -2.29
N LYS A 360 16.33 -13.83 -1.35
CA LYS A 360 17.11 -15.06 -1.55
C LYS A 360 16.37 -15.95 -2.54
N ASP A 361 17.11 -16.53 -3.46
CA ASP A 361 16.65 -17.54 -4.41
C ASP A 361 17.38 -18.86 -4.13
N GLU A 362 16.70 -19.99 -4.26
CA GLU A 362 17.30 -21.32 -4.05
C GLU A 362 18.40 -21.64 -5.07
N GLU A 363 18.33 -21.03 -6.26
CA GLU A 363 19.38 -21.19 -7.30
C GLU A 363 20.70 -20.55 -6.90
N VAL A 364 20.69 -19.58 -5.94
CA VAL A 364 21.89 -18.88 -5.49
C VAL A 364 22.45 -19.55 -4.25
N LYS A 365 23.51 -20.33 -4.41
CA LYS A 365 24.22 -21.06 -3.34
C LYS A 365 25.31 -20.25 -2.66
N LEU A 366 25.64 -19.09 -3.20
CA LEU A 366 26.69 -18.22 -2.65
C LEU A 366 26.31 -17.77 -1.24
N ALA A 367 27.07 -18.19 -0.25
CA ALA A 367 26.84 -17.82 1.15
C ALA A 367 27.11 -16.34 1.42
N ASN A 368 28.08 -15.76 0.71
CA ASN A 368 28.45 -14.35 0.87
C ASN A 368 28.79 -13.70 -0.48
N PHE A 369 28.12 -12.62 -0.78
CA PHE A 369 28.46 -11.75 -1.92
C PHE A 369 29.65 -10.86 -1.60
N PRO A 370 30.45 -10.46 -2.60
CA PRO A 370 31.54 -9.52 -2.39
C PRO A 370 31.04 -8.18 -1.88
N SER A 371 31.80 -7.56 -0.99
CA SER A 371 31.61 -6.15 -0.64
C SER A 371 32.33 -5.29 -1.68
N TYR A 372 31.64 -4.25 -2.18
CA TYR A 372 32.23 -3.28 -3.10
C TYR A 372 32.75 -2.10 -2.30
N ILE A 373 34.07 -1.87 -2.34
CA ILE A 373 34.72 -0.90 -1.49
C ILE A 373 35.38 0.19 -2.35
N GLN A 374 34.99 1.44 -2.06
CA GLN A 374 35.79 2.60 -2.48
C GLN A 374 36.68 3.00 -1.32
N GLU A 375 37.99 2.95 -1.51
CA GLU A 375 38.94 3.39 -0.50
C GLU A 375 38.88 4.91 -0.31
N GLY A 376 38.90 5.32 0.95
CA GLY A 376 39.02 6.73 1.31
C GLY A 376 40.45 7.26 1.13
N GLN A 377 40.58 8.49 0.67
CA GLN A 377 41.88 9.19 0.57
C GLN A 377 41.81 10.51 1.34
N LYS A 378 42.50 10.59 2.49
CA LYS A 378 42.50 11.77 3.37
C LYS A 378 42.92 13.04 2.64
N ASN A 379 43.96 12.96 1.78
CA ASN A 379 44.50 14.10 1.06
C ASN A 379 43.59 14.63 -0.08
N LYS A 380 42.56 13.87 -0.49
CA LYS A 380 41.64 14.26 -1.57
C LYS A 380 40.21 14.41 -1.09
N HIS A 381 39.93 14.40 0.22
CA HIS A 381 38.58 14.41 0.80
C HIS A 381 37.66 13.30 0.24
N ILE A 382 38.23 12.20 -0.22
CA ILE A 382 37.47 11.04 -0.70
C ILE A 382 37.13 10.19 0.51
N LYS A 383 35.84 9.95 0.70
CA LYS A 383 35.30 9.11 1.79
C LYS A 383 35.37 7.63 1.43
N LYS A 384 35.63 6.80 2.42
CA LYS A 384 35.44 5.36 2.28
C LYS A 384 33.94 5.04 2.15
N ILE A 385 33.60 4.26 1.14
CA ILE A 385 32.22 3.78 0.91
C ILE A 385 32.27 2.25 0.77
N VAL A 386 31.42 1.57 1.51
CA VAL A 386 31.31 0.12 1.47
C VAL A 386 29.87 -0.24 1.12
N VAL A 387 29.66 -0.87 -0.04
CA VAL A 387 28.37 -1.41 -0.45
C VAL A 387 28.38 -2.92 -0.20
N LYS A 388 27.49 -3.38 0.67
CA LYS A 388 27.30 -4.80 0.97
C LYS A 388 26.02 -5.31 0.34
N VAL A 389 26.01 -6.55 -0.10
CA VAL A 389 24.85 -7.25 -0.62
C VAL A 389 24.35 -8.23 0.44
N PHE A 390 23.06 -8.20 0.71
CA PHE A 390 22.40 -9.10 1.66
C PHE A 390 21.24 -9.82 0.98
N LEU A 391 21.20 -11.14 1.11
CA LEU A 391 20.08 -11.97 0.64
C LEU A 391 19.11 -12.22 1.79
N TYR A 392 17.90 -11.73 1.64
CA TYR A 392 16.85 -11.93 2.63
C TYR A 392 16.05 -13.19 2.30
N ASP A 393 16.15 -14.19 3.15
CA ASP A 393 15.41 -15.45 3.04
C ASP A 393 13.99 -15.27 3.57
N LEU A 394 13.02 -15.24 2.66
CA LEU A 394 11.62 -15.07 2.97
C LEU A 394 10.98 -16.35 3.56
N SER A 395 11.62 -17.51 3.42
CA SER A 395 11.19 -18.77 4.05
C SER A 395 11.61 -18.83 5.52
N ASN A 396 12.70 -18.16 5.90
CA ASN A 396 13.21 -18.09 7.25
C ASN A 396 13.47 -16.64 7.69
N GLU A 397 12.38 -15.92 7.89
CA GLU A 397 12.39 -14.48 8.17
C GLU A 397 13.09 -14.11 9.47
N GLU A 398 12.89 -14.93 10.54
CA GLU A 398 13.49 -14.68 11.86
C GLU A 398 15.02 -14.72 11.78
N LYS A 399 15.55 -15.74 11.12
CA LYS A 399 16.99 -15.90 10.91
C LYS A 399 17.53 -14.76 10.03
N SER A 400 16.83 -14.42 8.95
CA SER A 400 17.28 -13.36 8.03
C SER A 400 17.32 -11.99 8.70
N ILE A 401 16.34 -11.63 9.53
CA ILE A 401 16.34 -10.35 10.22
C ILE A 401 17.42 -10.31 11.32
N GLU A 402 17.73 -11.42 11.94
CA GLU A 402 18.83 -11.55 12.91
C GLU A 402 20.19 -11.39 12.22
N GLU A 403 20.42 -12.10 11.10
CA GLU A 403 21.65 -12.00 10.31
C GLU A 403 21.87 -10.56 9.79
N LEU A 404 20.81 -9.91 9.31
CA LEU A 404 20.86 -8.51 8.90
C LEU A 404 21.21 -7.58 10.07
N GLY A 405 20.64 -7.80 11.25
CA GLY A 405 20.96 -7.08 12.47
C GLY A 405 22.42 -7.24 12.88
N ASN A 406 22.95 -8.46 12.81
CA ASN A 406 24.35 -8.75 13.10
C ASN A 406 25.30 -8.09 12.11
N LEU A 407 24.95 -8.07 10.81
CA LEU A 407 25.72 -7.40 9.76
C LEU A 407 25.80 -5.88 9.98
N ILE A 408 24.69 -5.24 10.41
CA ILE A 408 24.63 -3.82 10.75
C ILE A 408 25.50 -3.53 11.99
N ASN A 409 25.36 -4.33 13.04
CA ASN A 409 26.12 -4.15 14.27
C ASN A 409 27.64 -4.29 14.04
N LYS A 410 28.07 -5.34 13.33
CA LYS A 410 29.49 -5.56 12.98
C LYS A 410 30.07 -4.44 12.13
N ALA A 411 29.27 -3.81 11.28
CA ALA A 411 29.71 -2.69 10.44
C ALA A 411 29.66 -1.34 11.18
N SER A 412 29.04 -1.27 12.36
CA SER A 412 28.97 -0.06 13.20
C SER A 412 30.12 0.06 14.20
N GLU A 413 30.83 -1.04 14.45
CA GLU A 413 32.08 -1.11 15.22
C GLU A 413 33.27 -0.65 14.36
#